data_d6d9994afcaf84c92cb236a291700ba4
#
_entry.id   d6d9994afcaf84c92cb236a291700ba4
#
_cell.length_a   1.000
_cell.length_b   1.000
_cell.length_c   1.000
_cell.angle_alpha   90.00
_cell.angle_beta   90.00
_cell.angle_gamma   90.00
#
_symmetry.space_group_name_H-M   'P 1'
#
loop_
_entity.id
_entity.type
_entity.pdbx_description
1 polymer ?
#
loop_
_entity_poly.entity_id
_entity_poly.type
_entity_poly.pdbx_seq_one_letter_code
_entity_poly.pdbx_strand_id
1 'polypeptide(L)'
;WLDRTVLIICDPTTDDGVPIAVAPRSILRNQINRIEALNLRAMVASELEYFLYRTSYREAAQTAYRELEPAGWYIEDYHLLQGARTEDLNGAFRRYLSEMAVPVESTKGEFGRGQHELNIRWSEALEMADRHVLLKQCVKEVADQNGAAATFMAKPHDSEAGSSSHLHLSLWSTDEPNNLFPGATEILGLKVSDTFRHFLGGW
;
A
#
# COMPACT_ATOMS: atom_id res chain seq x y z
N TRP A 1 9.72 1.17 -14.65
CA TRP A 1 10.32 2.53 -14.60
C TRP A 1 11.83 2.54 -14.80
N LEU A 2 12.48 1.41 -14.74
CA LEU A 2 13.91 1.25 -15.05
C LEU A 2 14.08 0.41 -16.32
N ASP A 3 14.69 0.99 -17.36
CA ASP A 3 14.93 0.29 -18.63
C ASP A 3 15.81 -0.94 -18.40
N ARG A 4 15.47 -2.06 -19.05
CA ARG A 4 16.22 -3.34 -19.03
C ARG A 4 16.55 -3.85 -17.62
N THR A 5 15.71 -3.55 -16.63
CA THR A 5 15.87 -3.95 -15.23
C THR A 5 14.77 -4.92 -14.83
N VAL A 6 15.13 -5.96 -14.09
CA VAL A 6 14.20 -6.94 -13.52
C VAL A 6 14.29 -6.87 -12.00
N LEU A 7 13.14 -6.73 -11.32
CA LEU A 7 13.03 -6.84 -9.87
C LEU A 7 12.51 -8.24 -9.53
N ILE A 8 13.21 -8.94 -8.65
CA ILE A 8 12.83 -10.30 -8.21
C ILE A 8 12.62 -10.27 -6.71
N ILE A 9 11.42 -10.64 -6.26
CA ILE A 9 11.09 -10.84 -4.84
C ILE A 9 11.45 -12.28 -4.48
N CYS A 10 12.33 -12.48 -3.49
CA CYS A 10 12.83 -13.77 -3.09
C CYS A 10 12.46 -14.10 -1.65
N ASP A 11 12.28 -15.40 -1.39
CA ASP A 11 12.17 -15.93 -0.03
C ASP A 11 13.57 -16.34 0.45
N PRO A 12 14.10 -15.78 1.56
CA PRO A 12 15.40 -16.16 2.08
C PRO A 12 15.35 -17.54 2.74
N THR A 13 16.41 -18.33 2.52
CA THR A 13 16.60 -19.62 3.14
C THR A 13 17.98 -19.70 3.79
N THR A 14 18.18 -20.67 4.67
CA THR A 14 19.50 -21.10 5.13
C THR A 14 20.23 -21.86 4.00
N ASP A 15 21.51 -22.16 4.18
CA ASP A 15 22.32 -22.88 3.18
C ASP A 15 21.79 -24.29 2.87
N ASP A 16 21.09 -24.90 3.81
CA ASP A 16 20.40 -26.19 3.68
C ASP A 16 18.97 -26.07 3.15
N GLY A 17 18.55 -24.88 2.72
CA GLY A 17 17.26 -24.63 2.07
C GLY A 17 16.08 -24.45 3.02
N VAL A 18 16.30 -24.30 4.32
CA VAL A 18 15.22 -24.07 5.29
C VAL A 18 14.80 -22.60 5.26
N PRO A 19 13.51 -22.28 5.14
CA PRO A 19 13.02 -20.89 5.14
C PRO A 19 13.40 -20.15 6.43
N ILE A 20 13.83 -18.90 6.30
CA ILE A 20 14.12 -18.04 7.47
C ILE A 20 12.81 -17.66 8.16
N ALA A 21 12.61 -18.18 9.38
CA ALA A 21 11.34 -18.09 10.10
C ALA A 21 10.95 -16.65 10.47
N VAL A 22 11.91 -15.73 10.65
CA VAL A 22 11.68 -14.33 10.99
C VAL A 22 11.53 -13.42 9.76
N ALA A 23 11.68 -13.93 8.54
CA ALA A 23 11.45 -13.17 7.33
C ALA A 23 9.94 -12.84 7.21
N PRO A 24 9.57 -11.54 7.00
CA PRO A 24 8.16 -11.14 6.99
C PRO A 24 7.29 -11.92 6.00
N ARG A 25 7.84 -12.22 4.81
CA ARG A 25 7.14 -12.99 3.78
C ARG A 25 6.94 -14.46 4.20
N SER A 26 7.89 -15.07 4.92
CA SER A 26 7.76 -16.41 5.51
C SER A 26 6.68 -16.42 6.60
N ILE A 27 6.62 -15.38 7.45
CA ILE A 27 5.59 -15.24 8.49
C ILE A 27 4.21 -15.19 7.84
N LEU A 28 4.02 -14.35 6.82
CA LEU A 28 2.75 -14.25 6.10
C LEU A 28 2.37 -15.59 5.44
N ARG A 29 3.30 -16.25 4.77
CA ARG A 29 3.07 -17.56 4.14
C ARG A 29 2.61 -18.59 5.16
N ASN A 30 3.20 -18.61 6.35
CA ASN A 30 2.78 -19.50 7.44
C ASN A 30 1.35 -19.22 7.91
N GLN A 31 0.92 -17.94 7.95
CA GLN A 31 -0.47 -17.61 8.28
C GLN A 31 -1.44 -18.01 7.16
N ILE A 32 -1.05 -17.82 5.90
CA ILE A 32 -1.83 -18.28 4.75
C ILE A 32 -2.04 -19.80 4.82
N ASN A 33 -0.99 -20.59 5.01
CA ASN A 33 -1.10 -22.04 5.14
C ASN A 33 -2.05 -22.46 6.29
N ARG A 34 -2.07 -21.69 7.40
CA ARG A 34 -2.99 -21.98 8.53
C ARG A 34 -4.45 -21.72 8.19
N ILE A 35 -4.77 -20.67 7.44
CA ILE A 35 -6.15 -20.40 7.04
C ILE A 35 -6.59 -21.32 5.91
N GLU A 36 -5.71 -21.69 4.99
CA GLU A 36 -5.99 -22.67 3.93
C GLU A 36 -6.33 -24.05 4.50
N ALA A 37 -5.69 -24.46 5.61
CA ALA A 37 -6.05 -25.69 6.33
C ALA A 37 -7.49 -25.64 6.92
N LEU A 38 -8.12 -24.49 6.98
CA LEU A 38 -9.51 -24.28 7.36
C LEU A 38 -10.44 -24.05 6.16
N ASN A 39 -9.98 -24.31 4.94
CA ASN A 39 -10.64 -24.03 3.67
C ASN A 39 -10.96 -22.51 3.49
N LEU A 40 -10.07 -21.66 3.99
CA LEU A 40 -10.19 -20.20 3.89
C LEU A 40 -9.03 -19.62 3.10
N ARG A 41 -9.27 -18.51 2.41
CA ARG A 41 -8.26 -17.63 1.82
C ARG A 41 -8.52 -16.18 2.17
N ALA A 42 -7.47 -15.40 2.35
CA ALA A 42 -7.56 -13.98 2.65
C ALA A 42 -7.42 -13.16 1.36
N MET A 43 -8.39 -12.27 1.14
CA MET A 43 -8.32 -11.22 0.13
C MET A 43 -8.02 -9.90 0.82
N VAL A 44 -7.02 -9.19 0.32
CA VAL A 44 -6.49 -7.98 0.95
C VAL A 44 -6.39 -6.86 -0.09
N ALA A 45 -6.70 -5.62 0.31
CA ALA A 45 -6.36 -4.41 -0.42
C ALA A 45 -5.51 -3.49 0.45
N SER A 46 -4.71 -2.66 -0.17
CA SER A 46 -3.86 -1.69 0.51
C SER A 46 -4.13 -0.29 -0.02
N GLU A 47 -4.32 0.63 0.91
CA GLU A 47 -4.40 2.07 0.67
C GLU A 47 -3.23 2.72 1.38
N LEU A 48 -2.40 3.44 0.63
CA LEU A 48 -1.21 4.08 1.16
C LEU A 48 -1.23 5.58 0.96
N GLU A 49 -1.11 6.30 2.05
CA GLU A 49 -0.87 7.74 2.02
C GLU A 49 0.64 8.02 2.04
N TYR A 50 1.03 9.10 1.35
CA TYR A 50 2.41 9.56 1.26
C TYR A 50 2.46 11.07 1.02
N PHE A 51 3.57 11.69 1.40
CA PHE A 51 3.85 13.09 1.06
C PHE A 51 4.82 13.17 -0.12
N LEU A 52 4.53 14.07 -1.04
CA LEU A 52 5.41 14.46 -2.14
C LEU A 52 6.06 15.81 -1.86
N TYR A 53 7.35 15.92 -2.18
CA TYR A 53 8.14 17.13 -2.06
C TYR A 53 8.77 17.47 -3.41
N ARG A 54 8.82 18.77 -3.74
CA ARG A 54 9.63 19.29 -4.86
C ARG A 54 11.12 19.26 -4.53
N THR A 55 11.48 19.24 -3.24
CA THR A 55 12.83 18.97 -2.75
C THR A 55 13.24 17.55 -3.10
N SER A 56 14.35 17.37 -3.84
CA SER A 56 14.88 16.04 -4.15
C SER A 56 15.41 15.32 -2.89
N TYR A 57 15.58 14.00 -2.95
CA TYR A 57 16.20 13.24 -1.85
C TYR A 57 17.60 13.73 -1.51
N ARG A 58 18.37 14.16 -2.53
CA ARG A 58 19.73 14.69 -2.33
C ARG A 58 19.71 16.01 -1.55
N GLU A 59 18.88 16.94 -1.92
CA GLU A 59 18.70 18.21 -1.22
C GLU A 59 18.17 18.00 0.18
N ALA A 60 17.16 17.12 0.35
CA ALA A 60 16.64 16.74 1.65
C ALA A 60 17.73 16.21 2.58
N ALA A 61 18.62 15.36 2.08
CA ALA A 61 19.75 14.86 2.87
C ALA A 61 20.74 15.97 3.25
N GLN A 62 21.01 16.93 2.35
CA GLN A 62 21.91 18.07 2.60
C GLN A 62 21.39 19.01 3.69
N THR A 63 20.07 19.17 3.81
CA THR A 63 19.42 19.98 4.85
C THR A 63 19.06 19.18 6.11
N ALA A 64 19.55 17.94 6.22
CA ALA A 64 19.17 17.01 7.30
C ALA A 64 17.65 16.86 7.42
N TYR A 65 16.97 16.79 6.27
CA TYR A 65 15.51 16.63 6.13
C TYR A 65 14.69 17.78 6.71
N ARG A 66 15.27 18.98 6.75
CA ARG A 66 14.59 20.22 7.18
C ARG A 66 14.23 21.07 5.96
N GLU A 67 13.21 21.93 6.13
CA GLU A 67 12.80 22.91 5.10
C GLU A 67 12.45 22.28 3.76
N LEU A 68 11.78 21.11 3.79
CA LEU A 68 11.34 20.43 2.59
C LEU A 68 10.19 21.21 1.95
N GLU A 69 10.27 21.47 0.64
CA GLU A 69 9.21 22.13 -0.13
C GLU A 69 8.11 21.11 -0.49
N PRO A 70 6.88 21.20 0.08
CA PRO A 70 5.79 20.31 -0.30
C PRO A 70 5.42 20.48 -1.77
N ALA A 71 4.99 19.42 -2.43
CA ALA A 71 4.53 19.48 -3.81
C ALA A 71 3.23 20.30 -3.96
N GLY A 72 2.41 20.36 -2.91
CA GLY A 72 1.20 21.16 -2.84
C GLY A 72 1.36 22.42 -1.98
N TRP A 73 0.55 23.42 -2.20
CA TRP A 73 0.63 24.73 -1.53
C TRP A 73 -0.34 24.86 -0.35
N TYR A 74 -1.44 24.11 -0.38
CA TYR A 74 -2.50 24.07 0.62
C TYR A 74 -3.16 22.69 0.61
N ILE A 75 -4.26 22.49 1.31
CA ILE A 75 -5.00 21.23 1.38
C ILE A 75 -5.22 20.65 -0.02
N GLU A 76 -4.82 19.39 -0.20
CA GLU A 76 -4.99 18.67 -1.47
C GLU A 76 -6.41 18.08 -1.60
N ASP A 77 -6.98 17.59 -0.54
CA ASP A 77 -8.24 16.89 -0.31
C ASP A 77 -9.30 17.06 -1.43
N TYR A 78 -9.26 16.18 -2.42
CA TYR A 78 -10.11 16.18 -3.63
C TYR A 78 -10.04 17.45 -4.49
N HIS A 79 -9.02 18.30 -4.31
CA HIS A 79 -8.90 19.58 -5.01
C HIS A 79 -8.30 19.39 -6.41
N LEU A 80 -9.12 19.54 -7.46
CA LEU A 80 -8.73 19.24 -8.84
C LEU A 80 -7.50 20.02 -9.30
N LEU A 81 -7.39 21.32 -8.98
CA LEU A 81 -6.24 22.12 -9.38
C LEU A 81 -4.93 21.65 -8.74
N GLN A 82 -4.98 21.28 -7.47
CA GLN A 82 -3.80 20.72 -6.77
C GLN A 82 -3.42 19.36 -7.35
N GLY A 83 -4.39 18.48 -7.56
CA GLY A 83 -4.15 17.18 -8.21
C GLY A 83 -3.51 17.31 -9.58
N ALA A 84 -3.94 18.30 -10.38
CA ALA A 84 -3.35 18.57 -11.70
C ALA A 84 -1.87 18.99 -11.64
N ARG A 85 -1.40 19.59 -10.54
CA ARG A 85 -0.01 20.03 -10.37
C ARG A 85 0.97 18.90 -10.10
N THR A 86 0.48 17.79 -9.58
CA THR A 86 1.26 16.59 -9.24
C THR A 86 0.97 15.44 -10.20
N GLU A 87 0.21 15.68 -11.27
CA GLU A 87 -0.16 14.65 -12.25
C GLU A 87 1.04 14.13 -13.04
N ASP A 88 2.08 14.91 -13.19
CA ASP A 88 3.36 14.47 -13.74
C ASP A 88 3.91 13.23 -12.98
N LEU A 89 3.86 13.26 -11.66
CA LEU A 89 4.29 12.16 -10.78
C LEU A 89 3.19 11.10 -10.62
N ASN A 90 2.00 11.49 -10.17
CA ASN A 90 0.93 10.54 -9.88
C ASN A 90 0.47 9.77 -11.14
N GLY A 91 0.46 10.43 -12.29
CA GLY A 91 0.21 9.80 -13.57
C GLY A 91 1.30 8.80 -13.97
N ALA A 92 2.57 9.12 -13.69
CA ALA A 92 3.69 8.19 -13.91
C ALA A 92 3.58 6.96 -12.98
N PHE A 93 3.26 7.14 -11.69
CA PHE A 93 3.05 6.03 -10.76
C PHE A 93 1.97 5.08 -11.25
N ARG A 94 0.81 5.60 -11.67
CA ARG A 94 -0.29 4.78 -12.19
C ARG A 94 0.11 3.99 -13.44
N ARG A 95 0.82 4.62 -14.38
CA ARG A 95 1.27 3.95 -15.62
C ARG A 95 2.23 2.81 -15.31
N TYR A 96 3.28 3.08 -14.56
CA TYR A 96 4.32 2.08 -14.28
C TYR A 96 3.78 0.92 -13.43
N LEU A 97 2.93 1.21 -12.44
CA LEU A 97 2.28 0.15 -11.67
C LEU A 97 1.37 -0.72 -12.55
N SER A 98 0.61 -0.10 -13.45
CA SER A 98 -0.24 -0.82 -14.40
C SER A 98 0.58 -1.70 -15.34
N GLU A 99 1.70 -1.21 -15.87
CA GLU A 99 2.63 -1.98 -16.72
C GLU A 99 3.25 -3.17 -15.99
N MET A 100 3.39 -3.09 -14.66
CA MET A 100 3.86 -4.19 -13.81
C MET A 100 2.73 -5.12 -13.33
N ALA A 101 1.52 -5.00 -13.87
CA ALA A 101 0.35 -5.75 -13.43
C ALA A 101 -0.03 -5.51 -11.95
N VAL A 102 0.30 -4.33 -11.41
CA VAL A 102 -0.22 -3.84 -10.14
C VAL A 102 -1.40 -2.91 -10.43
N PRO A 103 -2.64 -3.40 -10.33
CA PRO A 103 -3.82 -2.64 -10.77
C PRO A 103 -4.13 -1.52 -9.77
N VAL A 104 -3.86 -0.28 -10.17
CA VAL A 104 -4.25 0.91 -9.40
C VAL A 104 -5.76 1.10 -9.51
N GLU A 105 -6.41 1.32 -8.39
CA GLU A 105 -7.84 1.63 -8.31
C GLU A 105 -8.09 3.14 -8.36
N SER A 106 -7.35 3.88 -7.54
CA SER A 106 -7.43 5.34 -7.51
C SER A 106 -6.14 6.00 -7.01
N THR A 107 -5.98 7.27 -7.35
CA THR A 107 -5.06 8.21 -6.71
C THR A 107 -5.82 9.48 -6.41
N LYS A 108 -5.60 10.07 -5.23
CA LYS A 108 -6.25 11.31 -4.83
C LYS A 108 -5.33 12.16 -3.94
N GLY A 109 -5.65 13.46 -3.84
CA GLY A 109 -5.07 14.32 -2.85
C GLY A 109 -5.66 14.04 -1.47
N GLU A 110 -4.86 14.23 -0.43
CA GLU A 110 -5.21 14.10 0.98
C GLU A 110 -5.16 15.45 1.71
N PHE A 111 -5.42 15.43 3.02
CA PHE A 111 -5.58 16.67 3.79
C PHE A 111 -4.28 17.49 3.91
N GLY A 112 -3.12 16.86 3.98
CA GLY A 112 -1.83 17.55 4.12
C GLY A 112 -1.34 18.18 2.82
N ARG A 113 -0.52 19.23 2.91
CA ARG A 113 0.11 19.85 1.74
C ARG A 113 1.08 18.89 1.05
N GLY A 114 0.79 18.56 -0.19
CA GLY A 114 1.53 17.55 -0.95
C GLY A 114 1.26 16.12 -0.50
N GLN A 115 0.22 15.89 0.30
CA GLN A 115 -0.19 14.55 0.71
C GLN A 115 -1.13 13.94 -0.34
N HIS A 116 -0.85 12.69 -0.66
CA HIS A 116 -1.61 11.90 -1.64
C HIS A 116 -1.88 10.51 -1.10
N GLU A 117 -2.87 9.84 -1.68
CA GLU A 117 -3.17 8.44 -1.45
C GLU A 117 -3.16 7.68 -2.78
N LEU A 118 -2.66 6.46 -2.75
CA LEU A 118 -2.70 5.53 -3.86
C LEU A 118 -3.27 4.19 -3.39
N ASN A 119 -4.34 3.76 -4.05
CA ASN A 119 -5.09 2.56 -3.75
C ASN A 119 -4.87 1.54 -4.84
N ILE A 120 -4.54 0.32 -4.45
CA ILE A 120 -4.40 -0.82 -5.37
C ILE A 120 -5.51 -1.82 -5.13
N ARG A 121 -6.02 -2.37 -6.25
CA ARG A 121 -7.13 -3.33 -6.23
C ARG A 121 -6.74 -4.58 -5.45
N TRP A 122 -7.69 -5.11 -4.69
CA TRP A 122 -7.51 -6.31 -3.86
C TRP A 122 -7.00 -7.53 -4.63
N SER A 123 -6.24 -8.36 -3.94
CA SER A 123 -5.75 -9.66 -4.40
C SER A 123 -5.56 -10.60 -3.22
N GLU A 124 -5.09 -11.82 -3.47
CA GLU A 124 -4.67 -12.73 -2.40
C GLU A 124 -3.55 -12.13 -1.55
N ALA A 125 -3.52 -12.46 -0.28
CA ALA A 125 -2.71 -11.78 0.72
C ALA A 125 -1.21 -11.72 0.39
N LEU A 126 -0.61 -12.79 -0.16
CA LEU A 126 0.80 -12.81 -0.50
C LEU A 126 1.10 -11.90 -1.70
N GLU A 127 0.26 -11.98 -2.73
CA GLU A 127 0.36 -11.11 -3.90
C GLU A 127 0.18 -9.64 -3.52
N MET A 128 -0.76 -9.35 -2.62
CA MET A 128 -0.95 -7.98 -2.13
C MET A 128 0.28 -7.47 -1.36
N ALA A 129 0.89 -8.29 -0.53
CA ALA A 129 2.13 -7.91 0.16
C ALA A 129 3.26 -7.59 -0.83
N ASP A 130 3.42 -8.38 -1.87
CA ASP A 130 4.39 -8.14 -2.94
C ASP A 130 4.06 -6.84 -3.71
N ARG A 131 2.80 -6.64 -4.10
CA ARG A 131 2.31 -5.40 -4.76
C ARG A 131 2.52 -4.15 -3.90
N HIS A 132 2.30 -4.24 -2.59
CA HIS A 132 2.53 -3.15 -1.65
C HIS A 132 4.01 -2.71 -1.63
N VAL A 133 4.94 -3.65 -1.65
CA VAL A 133 6.39 -3.34 -1.73
C VAL A 133 6.71 -2.67 -3.06
N LEU A 134 6.19 -3.21 -4.18
CA LEU A 134 6.38 -2.65 -5.52
C LEU A 134 5.81 -1.23 -5.64
N LEU A 135 4.62 -0.98 -5.08
CA LEU A 135 4.01 0.35 -5.03
C LEU A 135 4.93 1.36 -4.33
N LYS A 136 5.40 1.05 -3.13
CA LYS A 136 6.29 1.94 -2.38
C LYS A 136 7.61 2.21 -3.11
N GLN A 137 8.18 1.19 -3.74
CA GLN A 137 9.41 1.32 -4.50
C GLN A 137 9.19 2.17 -5.75
N CYS A 138 8.12 1.92 -6.51
CA CYS A 138 7.74 2.69 -7.68
C CYS A 138 7.60 4.19 -7.36
N VAL A 139 6.83 4.51 -6.34
CA VAL A 139 6.60 5.91 -5.94
C VAL A 139 7.91 6.62 -5.59
N LYS A 140 8.79 5.97 -4.82
CA LYS A 140 10.07 6.56 -4.42
C LYS A 140 11.03 6.74 -5.60
N GLU A 141 11.21 5.71 -6.41
CA GLU A 141 12.19 5.76 -7.51
C GLU A 141 11.73 6.69 -8.63
N VAL A 142 10.44 6.69 -8.95
CA VAL A 142 9.90 7.61 -9.97
C VAL A 142 9.95 9.06 -9.48
N ALA A 143 9.69 9.31 -8.19
CA ALA A 143 9.88 10.65 -7.63
C ALA A 143 11.35 11.09 -7.75
N ASP A 144 12.32 10.23 -7.39
CA ASP A 144 13.75 10.51 -7.49
C ASP A 144 14.19 10.83 -8.94
N GLN A 145 13.74 10.02 -9.92
CA GLN A 145 14.02 10.23 -11.34
C GLN A 145 13.49 11.57 -11.87
N ASN A 146 12.48 12.13 -11.22
CA ASN A 146 11.90 13.42 -11.57
C ASN A 146 12.37 14.57 -10.67
N GLY A 147 13.45 14.38 -9.89
CA GLY A 147 14.01 15.42 -9.03
C GLY A 147 13.12 15.80 -7.83
N ALA A 148 12.24 14.88 -7.41
CA ALA A 148 11.33 15.03 -6.30
C ALA A 148 11.62 13.99 -5.22
N ALA A 149 10.94 14.08 -4.09
CA ALA A 149 10.99 13.05 -3.04
C ALA A 149 9.60 12.65 -2.58
N ALA A 150 9.47 11.39 -2.15
CA ALA A 150 8.27 10.85 -1.55
C ALA A 150 8.58 10.21 -0.20
N THR A 151 7.70 10.35 0.79
CA THR A 151 7.82 9.66 2.07
C THR A 151 6.52 8.99 2.48
N PHE A 152 6.63 7.78 2.99
CA PHE A 152 5.55 7.02 3.63
C PHE A 152 5.66 7.08 5.17
N MET A 153 6.36 8.04 5.71
CA MET A 153 6.49 8.26 7.15
C MET A 153 5.12 8.61 7.73
N ALA A 154 4.73 7.94 8.81
CA ALA A 154 3.40 8.10 9.41
C ALA A 154 3.12 9.54 9.87
N LYS A 155 4.12 10.28 10.31
CA LYS A 155 3.99 11.68 10.75
C LYS A 155 5.28 12.44 10.40
N PRO A 156 5.45 12.91 9.14
CA PRO A 156 6.66 13.61 8.73
C PRO A 156 6.76 15.04 9.32
N HIS A 157 5.61 15.67 9.61
CA HIS A 157 5.53 17.03 10.15
C HIS A 157 4.50 17.09 11.28
N ASP A 158 4.85 17.74 12.39
CA ASP A 158 3.96 17.90 13.53
C ASP A 158 2.71 18.72 13.22
N SER A 159 2.82 19.68 12.29
CA SER A 159 1.75 20.60 11.91
C SER A 159 0.85 20.09 10.77
N GLU A 160 1.24 19.05 10.05
CA GLU A 160 0.45 18.48 8.95
C GLU A 160 -0.33 17.24 9.42
N ALA A 161 -1.23 16.74 8.58
CA ALA A 161 -1.88 15.45 8.80
C ALA A 161 -0.87 14.30 8.87
N GLY A 162 -1.20 13.22 9.55
CA GLY A 162 -0.43 11.97 9.46
C GLY A 162 -0.80 11.20 8.21
N SER A 163 0.08 10.30 7.78
CA SER A 163 -0.19 9.35 6.69
C SER A 163 -0.68 8.04 7.26
N SER A 164 -1.84 7.57 6.79
CA SER A 164 -2.37 6.26 7.13
C SER A 164 -1.89 5.18 6.15
N SER A 165 -2.06 3.94 6.57
CA SER A 165 -1.88 2.75 5.76
C SER A 165 -3.04 1.81 6.09
N HIS A 166 -4.13 1.94 5.33
CA HIS A 166 -5.31 1.10 5.53
C HIS A 166 -5.12 -0.25 4.84
N LEU A 167 -5.51 -1.30 5.56
CA LEU A 167 -5.61 -2.64 5.00
C LEU A 167 -7.07 -3.08 5.06
N HIS A 168 -7.64 -3.40 3.90
CA HIS A 168 -8.93 -4.05 3.79
C HIS A 168 -8.70 -5.55 3.73
N LEU A 169 -9.45 -6.31 4.53
CA LEU A 169 -9.32 -7.74 4.58
C LEU A 169 -10.69 -8.41 4.59
N SER A 170 -10.80 -9.49 3.82
CA SER A 170 -11.96 -10.36 3.83
C SER A 170 -11.52 -11.83 3.71
N LEU A 171 -12.31 -12.73 4.31
CA LEU A 171 -12.10 -14.17 4.20
C LEU A 171 -13.07 -14.76 3.17
N TRP A 172 -12.52 -15.62 2.32
CA TRP A 172 -13.25 -16.28 1.24
C TRP A 172 -13.11 -17.79 1.36
N SER A 173 -14.07 -18.54 0.84
CA SER A 173 -13.95 -19.99 0.72
C SER A 173 -12.89 -20.34 -0.34
N THR A 174 -12.15 -21.43 -0.13
CA THR A 174 -11.28 -22.01 -1.14
C THR A 174 -12.07 -22.80 -2.21
N ASP A 175 -13.23 -23.34 -1.84
CA ASP A 175 -14.04 -24.22 -2.68
C ASP A 175 -14.91 -23.42 -3.64
N GLU A 176 -15.41 -22.26 -3.20
CA GLU A 176 -16.24 -21.36 -3.99
C GLU A 176 -15.77 -19.91 -3.85
N PRO A 177 -15.82 -19.08 -4.91
CA PRO A 177 -15.40 -17.69 -4.85
C PRO A 177 -16.44 -16.85 -4.08
N ASN A 178 -16.62 -17.13 -2.79
CA ASN A 178 -17.61 -16.55 -1.92
C ASN A 178 -16.97 -15.84 -0.73
N ASN A 179 -17.32 -14.56 -0.53
CA ASN A 179 -16.94 -13.81 0.67
C ASN A 179 -17.74 -14.31 1.86
N LEU A 180 -17.07 -14.72 2.91
CA LEU A 180 -17.66 -15.33 4.10
C LEU A 180 -18.03 -14.33 5.22
N PHE A 181 -17.81 -13.04 5.02
CA PHE A 181 -18.15 -12.02 6.01
C PHE A 181 -19.64 -11.63 6.06
N PRO A 182 -20.37 -11.55 4.92
CA PRO A 182 -21.83 -11.33 4.96
C PRO A 182 -22.57 -12.49 5.61
N GLY A 183 -23.64 -12.18 6.36
CA GLY A 183 -24.44 -13.19 7.06
C GLY A 183 -25.79 -12.67 7.54
N ALA A 184 -26.40 -13.35 8.53
CA ALA A 184 -27.74 -13.03 9.04
C ALA A 184 -27.72 -12.32 10.39
N THR A 185 -26.61 -12.33 11.12
CA THR A 185 -26.52 -11.70 12.45
C THR A 185 -26.33 -10.20 12.29
N GLU A 186 -27.17 -9.42 12.95
CA GLU A 186 -27.05 -7.95 12.91
C GLU A 186 -26.11 -7.46 14.02
N ILE A 187 -25.09 -6.67 13.62
CA ILE A 187 -24.18 -5.95 14.52
C ILE A 187 -24.10 -4.50 14.03
N LEU A 188 -24.52 -3.53 14.86
CA LEU A 188 -24.48 -2.09 14.54
C LEU A 188 -25.10 -1.75 13.17
N GLY A 189 -26.20 -2.41 12.81
CA GLY A 189 -26.87 -2.22 11.52
C GLY A 189 -26.26 -2.97 10.33
N LEU A 190 -25.19 -3.74 10.55
CA LEU A 190 -24.55 -4.57 9.52
C LEU A 190 -24.94 -6.03 9.68
N LYS A 191 -25.28 -6.69 8.57
CA LYS A 191 -25.59 -8.13 8.54
C LYS A 191 -24.30 -8.91 8.29
N VAL A 192 -23.84 -9.64 9.30
CA VAL A 192 -22.55 -10.34 9.33
C VAL A 192 -22.68 -11.82 9.65
N SER A 193 -21.70 -12.61 9.26
CA SER A 193 -21.60 -14.04 9.57
C SER A 193 -20.91 -14.28 10.92
N ASP A 194 -20.97 -15.52 11.40
CA ASP A 194 -20.17 -15.96 12.55
C ASP A 194 -18.67 -15.95 12.22
N THR A 195 -18.29 -16.23 10.98
CA THR A 195 -16.90 -16.10 10.51
C THR A 195 -16.39 -14.68 10.70
N PHE A 196 -17.16 -13.65 10.31
CA PHE A 196 -16.78 -12.26 10.55
C PHE A 196 -16.67 -11.94 12.05
N ARG A 197 -17.60 -12.42 12.86
CA ARG A 197 -17.60 -12.18 14.32
C ARG A 197 -16.36 -12.77 14.99
N HIS A 198 -15.98 -14.00 14.62
CA HIS A 198 -14.77 -14.64 15.13
C HIS A 198 -13.52 -13.93 14.65
N PHE A 199 -13.48 -13.53 13.38
CA PHE A 199 -12.38 -12.75 12.82
C PHE A 199 -12.21 -11.42 13.55
N LEU A 200 -13.28 -10.64 13.72
CA LEU A 200 -13.26 -9.37 14.44
C LEU A 200 -12.83 -9.53 15.90
N GLY A 201 -13.24 -10.61 16.55
CA GLY A 201 -12.84 -10.91 17.93
C GLY A 201 -11.36 -11.29 18.08
N GLY A 202 -10.69 -11.69 16.99
CA GLY A 202 -9.26 -11.99 16.94
C GLY A 202 -8.38 -10.81 16.44
N TRP A 203 -9.01 -9.81 15.87
CA TRP A 203 -8.34 -8.59 15.38
C TRP A 203 -8.01 -7.64 16.54
#